data_575b1fec007ad1318491c455a83545a6
#
_entry.id   575b1fec007ad1318491c455a83545a6
#
_cell.length_a   1.000
_cell.length_b   1.000
_cell.length_c   1.000
_cell.angle_alpha   90.00
_cell.angle_beta   90.00
_cell.angle_gamma   90.00
#
_symmetry.space_group_name_H-M   'P 1'
#
loop_
_entity.id
_entity.type
_entity.pdbx_description
1 polymer ?
#
loop_
_entity_poly.entity_id
_entity_poly.type
_entity_poly.pdbx_seq_one_letter_code
_entity_poly.pdbx_strand_id
1 'polypeptide(L)'
;MYRRRTTALLLAVALWGWFAADAWRTGAQGPAGSLREASPAAGPTAFVCPMHPDYTLDAPGRCPRCGMALVKATPFDVRNYRVDLTTTPAGLRAGQPARWTFRVFRPESDEQVTRFETVHERQYHLFVVSQDMAEFQHVHPLAQADGSWALDVTLPKAGYYKVLSDFMPSGGAAQLIAHPVVTSGFVGDLPSSRARLVPDTALVKTVGDLTATVSFDPDPFVAGLYGHLKFLLADRRGGRPVTDLQTYLGALGHTLIMSEDMVDYVHSHSLDILNAGDEDSEPVFLIPPGADLEAVRGGPEVVFDGLMPRAGRYRAWTQFRRGDVLHTFATTFEVREPAER
;
A
#
# COMPACT_ATOMS: atom_id res chain seq x y z
N MET A 1 -4.34 15.73 -73.07
CA MET A 1 -3.49 16.69 -73.82
C MET A 1 -2.41 17.26 -72.90
N TYR A 2 -1.19 17.25 -73.45
CA TYR A 2 0.09 17.78 -72.96
C TYR A 2 0.69 17.14 -71.68
N ARG A 3 1.62 16.22 -71.77
CA ARG A 3 3.00 16.09 -72.29
C ARG A 3 4.03 16.88 -71.44
N ARG A 4 4.85 16.04 -70.72
CA ARG A 4 6.33 16.04 -70.65
C ARG A 4 7.05 17.32 -70.16
N ARG A 5 8.03 17.19 -69.25
CA ARG A 5 9.40 16.76 -69.52
C ARG A 5 10.21 16.57 -68.23
N THR A 6 10.94 15.49 -68.23
CA THR A 6 12.16 15.13 -67.56
C THR A 6 13.27 16.20 -67.68
N THR A 7 14.07 16.36 -66.65
CA THR A 7 15.51 16.50 -66.81
C THR A 7 16.28 15.98 -65.61
N ALA A 8 17.11 14.99 -65.87
CA ALA A 8 18.16 14.50 -65.01
C ALA A 8 19.39 15.45 -65.10
N LEU A 9 20.12 15.62 -64.04
CA LEU A 9 21.50 16.03 -64.10
C LEU A 9 22.32 15.20 -63.11
N LEU A 10 23.11 14.30 -63.69
CA LEU A 10 24.29 13.67 -63.17
C LEU A 10 25.48 14.62 -63.33
N LEU A 11 26.45 14.56 -62.42
CA LEU A 11 27.87 14.72 -62.59
C LEU A 11 28.45 15.09 -61.22
N ALA A 12 29.13 14.20 -60.53
CA ALA A 12 30.53 13.77 -60.68
C ALA A 12 31.52 14.82 -60.15
N VAL A 13 32.34 14.38 -59.24
CA VAL A 13 33.81 14.44 -59.18
C VAL A 13 34.17 14.11 -57.70
N ALA A 14 34.68 12.97 -57.31
CA ALA A 14 35.99 12.37 -57.50
C ALA A 14 37.11 13.06 -56.70
N LEU A 15 37.70 12.28 -55.79
CA LEU A 15 39.13 12.20 -55.43
C LEU A 15 39.75 13.43 -54.72
N TRP A 16 40.01 13.20 -53.46
CA TRP A 16 41.26 13.54 -52.72
C TRP A 16 41.04 13.08 -51.29
N GLY A 17 41.77 12.27 -50.61
CA GLY A 17 43.14 11.87 -50.80
C GLY A 17 43.45 10.94 -49.64
N TRP A 18 44.07 9.87 -49.94
CA TRP A 18 44.82 9.06 -48.98
C TRP A 18 45.82 9.94 -48.21
N PHE A 19 45.75 9.92 -46.90
CA PHE A 19 46.84 10.00 -45.93
C PHE A 19 46.26 10.39 -44.56
N ALA A 20 46.09 9.37 -43.70
CA ALA A 20 46.19 9.37 -42.26
C ALA A 20 45.53 8.10 -41.67
N ALA A 21 45.97 6.96 -42.13
CA ALA A 21 45.77 5.72 -41.38
C ALA A 21 47.13 5.37 -40.82
N ASP A 22 47.42 5.69 -39.58
CA ASP A 22 48.40 5.04 -38.69
C ASP A 22 48.80 5.97 -37.52
N ALA A 23 47.89 6.25 -36.63
CA ALA A 23 48.26 6.86 -35.35
C ALA A 23 47.27 6.57 -34.20
N TRP A 24 46.52 5.46 -34.24
CA TRP A 24 45.64 5.10 -33.12
C TRP A 24 45.73 3.61 -32.77
N ARG A 25 46.91 3.04 -32.71
CA ARG A 25 47.15 1.69 -32.20
C ARG A 25 48.31 1.68 -31.21
N THR A 26 48.16 2.35 -30.09
CA THR A 26 48.86 2.01 -28.85
C THR A 26 48.07 2.58 -27.66
N GLY A 27 46.87 2.11 -27.51
CA GLY A 27 46.13 2.26 -26.25
C GLY A 27 46.35 1.00 -25.43
N ALA A 28 47.16 1.09 -24.39
CA ALA A 28 47.38 0.02 -23.44
C ALA A 28 46.02 -0.51 -22.95
N GLN A 29 45.76 -1.78 -23.20
CA GLN A 29 44.75 -2.54 -22.47
C GLN A 29 45.21 -2.66 -21.02
N GLY A 30 44.81 -1.73 -20.19
CA GLY A 30 44.78 -1.94 -18.74
C GLY A 30 43.86 -3.12 -18.44
N PRO A 31 44.10 -3.92 -17.41
CA PRO A 31 43.22 -5.01 -17.04
C PRO A 31 41.79 -4.48 -16.88
N ALA A 32 40.85 -5.14 -17.54
CA ALA A 32 39.45 -4.92 -17.35
C ALA A 32 39.13 -5.20 -15.88
N GLY A 33 39.28 -4.20 -15.04
CA GLY A 33 38.71 -4.19 -13.71
C GLY A 33 37.22 -4.26 -13.92
N SER A 34 36.63 -5.38 -13.53
CA SER A 34 35.20 -5.48 -13.35
C SER A 34 34.76 -4.26 -12.55
N LEU A 35 33.99 -3.37 -13.16
CA LEU A 35 33.19 -2.42 -12.43
C LEU A 35 32.25 -3.28 -11.56
N ARG A 36 32.72 -3.62 -10.36
CA ARG A 36 31.78 -3.91 -9.28
C ARG A 36 31.00 -2.61 -9.13
N GLU A 37 29.79 -2.57 -9.67
CA GLU A 37 28.82 -1.61 -9.25
C GLU A 37 28.79 -1.72 -7.72
N ALA A 38 29.28 -0.67 -7.07
CA ALA A 38 29.13 -0.57 -5.62
C ALA A 38 27.62 -0.60 -5.39
N SER A 39 27.11 -1.67 -4.79
CA SER A 39 25.77 -1.66 -4.24
C SER A 39 25.62 -0.33 -3.50
N PRO A 40 24.60 0.48 -3.78
CA PRO A 40 24.43 1.74 -3.08
C PRO A 40 24.51 1.45 -1.59
N ALA A 41 25.42 2.10 -0.90
CA ALA A 41 25.62 1.91 0.53
C ALA A 41 24.23 2.07 1.16
N ALA A 42 23.79 1.07 1.93
CA ALA A 42 22.57 1.17 2.70
C ALA A 42 22.67 2.50 3.47
N GLY A 43 21.67 3.39 3.26
CA GLY A 43 21.62 4.66 3.96
C GLY A 43 21.67 4.47 5.48
N PRO A 44 21.89 5.51 6.26
CA PRO A 44 21.98 5.41 7.71
C PRO A 44 20.70 4.73 8.25
N THR A 45 20.89 3.72 9.11
CA THR A 45 19.76 3.10 9.82
C THR A 45 19.24 4.06 10.88
N ALA A 46 17.93 4.23 10.91
CA ALA A 46 17.22 5.03 11.89
C ALA A 46 16.08 4.22 12.52
N PHE A 47 15.46 4.77 13.54
CA PHE A 47 14.17 4.27 14.03
C PHE A 47 13.06 5.03 13.33
N VAL A 48 12.21 4.32 12.59
CA VAL A 48 11.24 4.86 11.65
C VAL A 48 9.83 4.44 12.05
N CYS A 49 8.86 5.34 11.90
CA CYS A 49 7.46 4.95 12.01
C CYS A 49 7.04 4.15 10.77
N PRO A 50 6.50 2.92 10.91
CA PRO A 50 6.04 2.14 9.76
C PRO A 50 4.93 2.82 8.95
N MET A 51 4.09 3.65 9.60
CA MET A 51 2.98 4.38 8.96
C MET A 51 3.40 5.78 8.46
N HIS A 52 4.38 6.42 9.14
CA HIS A 52 4.90 7.74 8.80
C HIS A 52 6.41 7.65 8.54
N PRO A 53 6.84 7.16 7.38
CA PRO A 53 8.26 6.90 7.11
C PRO A 53 9.13 8.16 7.09
N ASP A 54 8.53 9.35 7.04
CA ASP A 54 9.17 10.65 7.20
C ASP A 54 9.49 10.99 8.67
N TYR A 55 8.89 10.30 9.64
CA TYR A 55 9.21 10.46 11.05
C TYR A 55 10.28 9.46 11.50
N THR A 56 11.45 9.97 11.83
CA THR A 56 12.63 9.16 12.20
C THR A 56 13.31 9.69 13.45
N LEU A 57 13.86 8.78 14.26
CA LEU A 57 14.71 9.08 15.42
C LEU A 57 16.01 8.26 15.35
N ASP A 58 17.04 8.71 16.08
CA ASP A 58 18.29 7.96 16.24
C ASP A 58 18.22 6.87 17.33
N ALA A 59 17.12 6.82 18.09
CA ALA A 59 16.89 5.91 19.20
C ALA A 59 15.47 5.32 19.14
N PRO A 60 15.21 4.19 19.85
CA PRO A 60 13.85 3.67 19.99
C PRO A 60 12.91 4.72 20.56
N GLY A 61 11.67 4.74 20.08
CA GLY A 61 10.68 5.72 20.48
C GLY A 61 9.30 5.39 19.93
N ARG A 62 8.41 6.37 19.98
CA ARG A 62 7.07 6.31 19.40
C ARG A 62 6.83 7.49 18.46
N CYS A 63 6.03 7.27 17.45
CA CYS A 63 5.61 8.33 16.54
C CYS A 63 4.59 9.24 17.22
N PRO A 64 4.81 10.56 17.28
CA PRO A 64 3.88 11.49 17.92
C PRO A 64 2.59 11.71 17.10
N ARG A 65 2.57 11.27 15.82
CA ARG A 65 1.39 11.40 14.97
C ARG A 65 0.40 10.26 15.18
N CYS A 66 0.87 9.02 15.40
CA CYS A 66 0.00 7.84 15.49
C CYS A 66 0.24 6.93 16.68
N GLY A 67 1.24 7.20 17.52
CA GLY A 67 1.52 6.40 18.70
C GLY A 67 2.30 5.10 18.46
N MET A 68 2.54 4.69 17.22
CA MET A 68 3.23 3.46 16.91
C MET A 68 4.68 3.45 17.39
N ALA A 69 5.14 2.29 17.87
CA ALA A 69 6.54 2.08 18.13
C ALA A 69 7.36 2.22 16.86
N LEU A 70 8.48 2.91 16.94
CA LEU A 70 9.42 3.01 15.84
C LEU A 70 10.21 1.71 15.70
N VAL A 71 10.47 1.30 14.47
CA VAL A 71 11.25 0.12 14.13
C VAL A 71 12.57 0.51 13.49
N LYS A 72 13.63 -0.25 13.71
CA LYS A 72 14.94 -0.01 13.11
C LYS A 72 14.90 -0.34 11.63
N ALA A 73 15.14 0.65 10.77
CA ALA A 73 15.01 0.53 9.33
C ALA A 73 16.01 1.41 8.58
N THR A 74 16.01 1.26 7.26
CA THR A 74 16.68 2.15 6.31
C THR A 74 15.60 2.92 5.55
N PRO A 75 15.12 4.06 6.08
CA PRO A 75 13.90 4.73 5.60
C PRO A 75 14.01 5.26 4.18
N PHE A 76 15.23 5.50 3.70
CA PHE A 76 15.49 6.05 2.37
C PHE A 76 15.83 4.98 1.33
N ASP A 77 15.74 3.68 1.67
CA ASP A 77 15.88 2.61 0.70
C ASP A 77 14.56 2.42 -0.04
N VAL A 78 14.42 3.10 -1.17
CA VAL A 78 13.22 3.07 -2.02
C VAL A 78 13.16 1.88 -2.97
N ARG A 79 14.13 0.95 -2.89
CA ARG A 79 14.15 -0.22 -3.76
C ARG A 79 13.00 -1.16 -3.42
N ASN A 80 12.32 -1.65 -4.45
CA ASN A 80 11.24 -2.60 -4.28
C ASN A 80 11.78 -4.01 -3.99
N TYR A 81 11.23 -4.66 -2.99
CA TYR A 81 11.39 -6.08 -2.76
C TYR A 81 10.59 -6.86 -3.80
N ARG A 82 11.09 -8.02 -4.20
CA ARG A 82 10.34 -8.92 -5.09
C ARG A 82 9.51 -9.86 -4.24
N VAL A 83 8.24 -10.01 -4.59
CA VAL A 83 7.34 -10.98 -3.97
C VAL A 83 6.87 -11.95 -5.05
N ASP A 84 7.14 -13.23 -4.87
CA ASP A 84 6.65 -14.29 -5.74
C ASP A 84 5.40 -14.92 -5.12
N LEU A 85 4.30 -14.88 -5.85
CA LEU A 85 3.04 -15.54 -5.47
C LEU A 85 2.89 -16.82 -6.28
N THR A 86 2.72 -17.94 -5.58
CA THR A 86 2.31 -19.22 -6.16
C THR A 86 0.99 -19.68 -5.57
N THR A 87 0.16 -20.34 -6.37
CA THR A 87 -1.15 -20.84 -5.92
C THR A 87 -1.31 -22.33 -6.20
N THR A 88 -1.98 -23.03 -5.30
CA THR A 88 -2.33 -24.43 -5.49
C THR A 88 -3.84 -24.61 -5.24
N PRO A 89 -4.63 -24.97 -6.28
CA PRO A 89 -4.21 -25.19 -7.67
C PRO A 89 -3.75 -23.88 -8.35
N ALA A 90 -2.94 -24.01 -9.40
CA ALA A 90 -2.45 -22.87 -10.18
C ALA A 90 -3.57 -22.09 -10.89
N GLY A 91 -4.63 -22.78 -11.30
CA GLY A 91 -5.81 -22.16 -11.90
C GLY A 91 -6.86 -21.83 -10.82
N LEU A 92 -6.88 -20.60 -10.35
CA LEU A 92 -7.86 -20.14 -9.36
C LEU A 92 -9.28 -20.16 -9.93
N ARG A 93 -10.24 -20.63 -9.14
CA ARG A 93 -11.66 -20.65 -9.52
C ARG A 93 -12.50 -19.94 -8.47
N ALA A 94 -13.45 -19.15 -8.93
CA ALA A 94 -14.41 -18.48 -8.05
C ALA A 94 -15.14 -19.49 -7.14
N GLY A 95 -15.31 -19.14 -5.87
CA GLY A 95 -15.97 -19.95 -4.86
C GLY A 95 -15.17 -21.17 -4.39
N GLN A 96 -13.95 -21.39 -4.88
CA GLN A 96 -13.10 -22.51 -4.47
C GLN A 96 -11.87 -22.04 -3.70
N PRO A 97 -11.52 -22.68 -2.58
CA PRO A 97 -10.32 -22.36 -1.84
C PRO A 97 -9.07 -22.76 -2.64
N ALA A 98 -8.05 -21.94 -2.51
CA ALA A 98 -6.71 -22.21 -3.03
C ALA A 98 -5.67 -21.82 -2.00
N ARG A 99 -4.63 -22.62 -1.87
CA ARG A 99 -3.45 -22.28 -1.07
C ARG A 99 -2.63 -21.26 -1.81
N TRP A 100 -2.41 -20.10 -1.20
CA TRP A 100 -1.54 -19.04 -1.70
C TRP A 100 -0.26 -19.06 -0.89
N THR A 101 0.87 -19.01 -1.59
CA THR A 101 2.21 -19.01 -0.98
C THR A 101 3.01 -17.84 -1.53
N PHE A 102 3.55 -17.03 -0.63
CA PHE A 102 4.34 -15.85 -0.93
C PHE A 102 5.80 -16.07 -0.50
N ARG A 103 6.74 -15.69 -1.35
CA ARG A 103 8.16 -15.58 -1.01
C ARG A 103 8.64 -14.19 -1.29
N VAL A 104 9.33 -13.61 -0.33
CA VAL A 104 9.87 -12.25 -0.42
C VAL A 104 11.37 -12.33 -0.65
N PHE A 105 11.87 -11.56 -1.59
CA PHE A 105 13.29 -11.51 -1.94
C PHE A 105 13.81 -10.09 -1.84
N ARG A 106 15.09 -9.94 -1.45
CA ARG A 106 15.76 -8.65 -1.40
C ARG A 106 15.81 -7.99 -2.77
N PRO A 107 15.86 -6.66 -2.84
CA PRO A 107 16.00 -5.94 -4.10
C PRO A 107 17.20 -6.45 -4.90
N GLU A 108 17.01 -6.62 -6.21
CA GLU A 108 18.07 -7.00 -7.17
C GLU A 108 18.84 -8.26 -6.78
N SER A 109 18.20 -9.19 -6.05
CA SER A 109 18.83 -10.37 -5.48
C SER A 109 17.84 -11.55 -5.44
N ASP A 110 18.37 -12.77 -5.42
CA ASP A 110 17.60 -13.99 -5.13
C ASP A 110 17.70 -14.41 -3.66
N GLU A 111 18.23 -13.53 -2.81
CA GLU A 111 18.26 -13.77 -1.36
C GLU A 111 16.86 -13.63 -0.77
N GLN A 112 16.32 -14.73 -0.24
CA GLN A 112 15.01 -14.73 0.40
C GLN A 112 15.06 -13.99 1.74
N VAL A 113 14.09 -13.11 1.96
CA VAL A 113 13.87 -12.45 3.26
C VAL A 113 13.17 -13.41 4.19
N THR A 114 13.77 -13.65 5.36
CA THR A 114 13.21 -14.55 6.37
C THR A 114 12.92 -13.87 7.70
N ARG A 115 13.31 -12.59 7.85
CA ARG A 115 13.05 -11.79 9.05
C ARG A 115 12.26 -10.55 8.72
N PHE A 116 11.16 -10.36 9.44
CA PHE A 116 10.22 -9.26 9.28
C PHE A 116 9.94 -8.61 10.62
N GLU A 117 9.70 -7.32 10.62
CA GLU A 117 9.20 -6.60 11.79
C GLU A 117 7.71 -6.94 12.00
N THR A 118 7.30 -6.97 13.26
CA THR A 118 5.90 -7.09 13.61
C THR A 118 5.29 -5.69 13.64
N VAL A 119 4.37 -5.44 12.72
CA VAL A 119 3.62 -4.20 12.62
C VAL A 119 2.15 -4.57 12.86
N HIS A 120 1.49 -3.92 13.83
CA HIS A 120 0.10 -4.23 14.17
C HIS A 120 -0.15 -5.74 14.37
N GLU A 121 0.59 -6.33 15.29
CA GLU A 121 0.49 -7.74 15.70
C GLU A 121 0.76 -8.78 14.60
N ARG A 122 1.07 -8.35 13.38
CA ARG A 122 1.36 -9.24 12.25
C ARG A 122 2.64 -8.82 11.54
N GLN A 123 3.31 -9.80 10.97
CA GLN A 123 4.49 -9.57 10.14
C GLN A 123 4.15 -9.45 8.66
N TYR A 124 2.92 -9.86 8.28
CA TYR A 124 2.46 -9.82 6.90
C TYR A 124 0.95 -9.60 6.86
N HIS A 125 0.53 -8.51 6.23
CA HIS A 125 -0.87 -8.22 5.93
C HIS A 125 -1.12 -8.45 4.45
N LEU A 126 -2.28 -8.96 4.12
CA LEU A 126 -2.69 -9.21 2.74
C LEU A 126 -4.07 -8.63 2.50
N PHE A 127 -4.18 -7.76 1.52
CA PHE A 127 -5.47 -7.27 1.05
C PHE A 127 -5.78 -7.86 -0.31
N VAL A 128 -7.02 -8.29 -0.51
CA VAL A 128 -7.51 -8.82 -1.78
C VAL A 128 -8.72 -8.01 -2.19
N VAL A 129 -8.62 -7.28 -3.30
CA VAL A 129 -9.66 -6.36 -3.77
C VAL A 129 -10.05 -6.71 -5.20
N SER A 130 -11.34 -6.95 -5.46
CA SER A 130 -11.83 -7.16 -6.82
C SER A 130 -11.76 -5.87 -7.63
N GLN A 131 -11.61 -5.97 -8.95
CA GLN A 131 -11.44 -4.82 -9.84
C GLN A 131 -12.62 -3.83 -9.81
N ASP A 132 -13.82 -4.33 -9.57
CA ASP A 132 -15.01 -3.50 -9.38
C ASP A 132 -15.14 -2.95 -7.95
N MET A 133 -14.16 -3.23 -7.08
CA MET A 133 -14.10 -2.79 -5.69
C MET A 133 -15.31 -3.23 -4.84
N ALA A 134 -16.04 -4.27 -5.25
CA ALA A 134 -17.16 -4.80 -4.48
C ALA A 134 -16.73 -5.84 -3.44
N GLU A 135 -15.64 -6.57 -3.72
CA GLU A 135 -15.10 -7.59 -2.82
C GLU A 135 -13.80 -7.10 -2.17
N PHE A 136 -13.73 -7.28 -0.87
CA PHE A 136 -12.58 -6.90 -0.05
C PHE A 136 -12.31 -7.97 1.00
N GLN A 137 -11.04 -8.36 1.12
CA GLN A 137 -10.56 -9.21 2.20
C GLN A 137 -9.30 -8.60 2.80
N HIS A 138 -9.20 -8.58 4.12
CA HIS A 138 -8.00 -8.28 4.88
C HIS A 138 -7.64 -9.51 5.68
N VAL A 139 -6.58 -10.19 5.30
CA VAL A 139 -6.18 -11.50 5.84
C VAL A 139 -4.67 -11.54 6.09
N HIS A 140 -4.21 -12.54 6.86
CA HIS A 140 -2.83 -12.59 7.33
C HIS A 140 -2.23 -13.96 7.02
N PRO A 141 -1.30 -14.05 6.08
CA PRO A 141 -0.53 -15.26 5.84
C PRO A 141 0.26 -15.70 7.06
N LEU A 142 0.43 -16.99 7.22
CA LEU A 142 1.22 -17.58 8.29
C LEU A 142 2.62 -17.94 7.80
N ALA A 143 3.64 -17.65 8.61
CA ALA A 143 5.01 -18.01 8.33
C ALA A 143 5.17 -19.54 8.25
N GLN A 144 5.92 -20.00 7.25
CA GLN A 144 6.25 -21.40 7.02
C GLN A 144 7.71 -21.68 7.37
N ALA A 145 8.05 -22.95 7.61
CA ALA A 145 9.40 -23.35 7.97
C ALA A 145 10.45 -23.04 6.89
N ASP A 146 10.05 -22.94 5.62
CA ASP A 146 10.92 -22.58 4.49
C ASP A 146 11.07 -21.08 4.27
N GLY A 147 10.59 -20.26 5.23
CA GLY A 147 10.61 -18.81 5.16
C GLY A 147 9.56 -18.19 4.22
N SER A 148 8.68 -19.01 3.64
CA SER A 148 7.53 -18.51 2.88
C SER A 148 6.38 -18.14 3.82
N TRP A 149 5.37 -17.46 3.25
CA TRP A 149 4.12 -17.08 3.91
C TRP A 149 2.98 -17.75 3.19
N ALA A 150 2.02 -18.32 3.91
CA ALA A 150 0.94 -19.03 3.24
C ALA A 150 -0.40 -18.91 3.97
N LEU A 151 -1.49 -18.92 3.17
CA LEU A 151 -2.88 -18.99 3.66
C LEU A 151 -3.78 -19.61 2.60
N ASP A 152 -4.98 -19.97 3.00
CA ASP A 152 -6.03 -20.39 2.06
C ASP A 152 -6.95 -19.20 1.77
N VAL A 153 -7.16 -18.92 0.47
CA VAL A 153 -7.99 -17.81 -0.01
C VAL A 153 -9.11 -18.38 -0.88
N THR A 154 -10.32 -17.87 -0.69
CA THR A 154 -11.45 -18.11 -1.58
C THR A 154 -11.86 -16.78 -2.22
N LEU A 155 -11.74 -16.69 -3.54
CA LEU A 155 -12.24 -15.57 -4.31
C LEU A 155 -13.73 -15.76 -4.60
N PRO A 156 -14.62 -14.85 -4.17
CA PRO A 156 -16.07 -15.12 -4.20
C PRO A 156 -16.66 -15.13 -5.61
N LYS A 157 -16.06 -14.39 -6.56
CA LYS A 157 -16.54 -14.29 -7.94
C LYS A 157 -15.41 -14.40 -8.96
N ALA A 158 -15.76 -14.72 -10.21
CA ALA A 158 -14.79 -14.68 -11.29
C ALA A 158 -14.42 -13.24 -11.63
N GLY A 159 -13.14 -12.99 -11.91
CA GLY A 159 -12.67 -11.65 -12.24
C GLY A 159 -11.19 -11.43 -12.03
N TYR A 160 -10.82 -10.19 -12.17
CA TYR A 160 -9.52 -9.67 -11.80
C TYR A 160 -9.56 -9.16 -10.36
N TYR A 161 -8.48 -9.45 -9.64
CA TYR A 161 -8.24 -8.97 -8.27
C TYR A 161 -6.87 -8.32 -8.19
N LYS A 162 -6.77 -7.23 -7.44
CA LYS A 162 -5.52 -6.69 -6.97
C LYS A 162 -5.26 -7.26 -5.57
N VAL A 163 -4.09 -7.85 -5.41
CA VAL A 163 -3.59 -8.39 -4.13
C VAL A 163 -2.48 -7.48 -3.66
N LEU A 164 -2.58 -6.97 -2.45
CA LEU A 164 -1.57 -6.10 -1.84
C LEU A 164 -0.89 -6.86 -0.71
N SER A 165 0.41 -7.02 -0.82
CA SER A 165 1.28 -7.60 0.19
C SER A 165 1.92 -6.45 0.99
N ASP A 166 1.54 -6.32 2.27
CA ASP A 166 2.04 -5.29 3.16
C ASP A 166 2.88 -5.91 4.26
N PHE A 167 4.14 -5.55 4.33
CA PHE A 167 5.12 -6.11 5.26
C PHE A 167 6.32 -5.17 5.43
N MET A 168 7.07 -5.38 6.51
CA MET A 168 8.31 -4.65 6.77
C MET A 168 9.46 -5.63 6.97
N PRO A 169 10.40 -5.75 6.00
CA PRO A 169 11.60 -6.55 6.19
C PRO A 169 12.47 -5.97 7.29
N SER A 170 13.06 -6.82 8.17
CA SER A 170 13.93 -6.33 9.24
C SER A 170 15.14 -5.58 8.66
N GLY A 171 15.27 -4.31 9.04
CA GLY A 171 16.31 -3.39 8.58
C GLY A 171 16.04 -2.76 7.20
N GLY A 172 14.91 -3.07 6.56
CA GLY A 172 14.47 -2.46 5.31
C GLY A 172 13.37 -1.41 5.53
N ALA A 173 12.85 -0.85 4.45
CA ALA A 173 11.69 0.04 4.47
C ALA A 173 10.38 -0.77 4.43
N ALA A 174 9.29 -0.17 4.92
CA ALA A 174 7.95 -0.73 4.76
C ALA A 174 7.61 -0.91 3.28
N GLN A 175 6.98 -2.05 2.95
CA GLN A 175 6.67 -2.45 1.59
C GLN A 175 5.17 -2.68 1.45
N LEU A 176 4.58 -2.15 0.38
CA LEU A 176 3.20 -2.43 -0.01
C LEU A 176 3.18 -2.78 -1.50
N ILE A 177 3.27 -4.08 -1.78
CA ILE A 177 3.53 -4.61 -3.13
C ILE A 177 2.26 -5.20 -3.73
N ALA A 178 1.92 -4.73 -4.94
CA ALA A 178 0.71 -5.14 -5.64
C ALA A 178 0.98 -6.29 -6.62
N HIS A 179 0.07 -7.27 -6.63
CA HIS A 179 0.05 -8.39 -7.56
C HIS A 179 -1.30 -8.47 -8.28
N PRO A 180 -1.33 -8.65 -9.60
CA PRO A 180 -2.54 -8.99 -10.32
C PRO A 180 -2.85 -10.48 -10.17
N VAL A 181 -4.11 -10.79 -9.90
CA VAL A 181 -4.62 -12.18 -9.87
C VAL A 181 -5.90 -12.24 -10.70
N VAL A 182 -6.00 -13.26 -11.55
CA VAL A 182 -7.17 -13.47 -12.41
C VAL A 182 -7.69 -14.89 -12.20
N THR A 183 -9.00 -15.02 -12.03
CA THR A 183 -9.63 -16.35 -11.92
C THR A 183 -9.75 -17.02 -13.28
N SER A 184 -9.63 -18.34 -13.30
CA SER A 184 -9.87 -19.14 -14.51
C SER A 184 -11.32 -18.98 -14.97
N GLY A 185 -11.50 -18.86 -16.28
CA GLY A 185 -12.81 -18.68 -16.90
C GLY A 185 -13.34 -17.25 -16.86
N PHE A 186 -12.57 -16.27 -16.42
CA PHE A 186 -12.93 -14.86 -16.60
C PHE A 186 -12.83 -14.49 -18.08
N VAL A 187 -13.94 -14.05 -18.66
CA VAL A 187 -14.06 -13.69 -20.10
C VAL A 187 -14.35 -12.19 -20.31
N GLY A 188 -14.36 -11.40 -19.24
CA GLY A 188 -14.52 -9.95 -19.32
C GLY A 188 -13.24 -9.25 -19.79
N ASP A 189 -13.37 -8.05 -20.32
CA ASP A 189 -12.23 -7.17 -20.51
C ASP A 189 -11.95 -6.37 -19.22
N LEU A 190 -10.67 -6.02 -18.99
CA LEU A 190 -10.26 -5.27 -17.81
C LEU A 190 -10.84 -3.85 -17.76
N PRO A 191 -10.94 -3.08 -18.86
CA PRO A 191 -11.55 -1.76 -18.85
C PRO A 191 -13.04 -1.75 -18.46
N SER A 192 -13.82 -2.70 -18.97
CA SER A 192 -15.26 -2.74 -18.66
C SER A 192 -15.58 -3.25 -17.27
N SER A 193 -14.66 -4.01 -16.66
CA SER A 193 -14.81 -4.54 -15.29
C SER A 193 -14.30 -3.60 -14.19
N ARG A 194 -13.76 -2.42 -14.55
CA ARG A 194 -13.30 -1.42 -13.57
C ARG A 194 -14.44 -0.85 -12.74
N ALA A 195 -14.12 -0.55 -11.48
CA ALA A 195 -15.02 0.20 -10.62
C ALA A 195 -15.42 1.53 -11.29
N ARG A 196 -16.66 1.92 -11.07
CA ARG A 196 -17.16 3.27 -11.32
C ARG A 196 -17.72 3.78 -10.01
N LEU A 197 -16.84 4.37 -9.21
CA LEU A 197 -17.18 4.81 -7.89
C LEU A 197 -18.12 6.03 -7.97
N VAL A 198 -19.13 6.03 -7.11
CA VAL A 198 -19.98 7.19 -6.88
C VAL A 198 -19.80 7.56 -5.42
N PRO A 199 -19.37 8.80 -5.11
CA PRO A 199 -19.24 9.25 -3.73
C PRO A 199 -20.53 9.07 -2.96
N ASP A 200 -20.43 8.63 -1.72
CA ASP A 200 -21.57 8.43 -0.86
C ASP A 200 -22.23 9.77 -0.54
N THR A 201 -23.55 9.86 -0.76
CA THR A 201 -24.35 11.02 -0.37
C THR A 201 -24.85 10.91 1.08
N ALA A 202 -24.96 9.67 1.59
CA ALA A 202 -25.32 9.39 2.97
C ALA A 202 -24.09 8.89 3.74
N LEU A 203 -23.59 9.71 4.65
CA LEU A 203 -22.42 9.40 5.48
C LEU A 203 -22.79 8.66 6.78
N VAL A 204 -24.05 8.35 6.99
CA VAL A 204 -24.50 7.45 8.06
C VAL A 204 -24.67 6.06 7.48
N LYS A 205 -23.89 5.12 7.98
CA LYS A 205 -23.83 3.75 7.48
C LYS A 205 -24.06 2.74 8.60
N THR A 206 -24.73 1.63 8.31
CA THR A 206 -25.00 0.58 9.28
C THR A 206 -24.43 -0.75 8.78
N VAL A 207 -23.64 -1.41 9.63
CA VAL A 207 -23.09 -2.74 9.40
C VAL A 207 -23.27 -3.57 10.68
N GLY A 208 -23.97 -4.68 10.58
CA GLY A 208 -24.27 -5.52 11.74
C GLY A 208 -25.06 -4.75 12.83
N ASP A 209 -24.48 -4.66 14.00
CA ASP A 209 -25.04 -3.92 15.16
C ASP A 209 -24.44 -2.51 15.35
N LEU A 210 -23.54 -2.08 14.47
CA LEU A 210 -22.95 -0.76 14.49
C LEU A 210 -23.57 0.17 13.45
N THR A 211 -23.76 1.43 13.84
CA THR A 211 -24.05 2.56 12.95
C THR A 211 -22.91 3.55 13.08
N ALA A 212 -22.34 3.96 11.96
CA ALA A 212 -21.25 4.93 11.89
C ALA A 212 -21.72 6.21 11.20
N THR A 213 -21.45 7.36 11.79
CA THR A 213 -21.46 8.66 11.10
C THR A 213 -20.03 8.92 10.65
N VAL A 214 -19.84 9.02 9.33
CA VAL A 214 -18.53 9.24 8.71
C VAL A 214 -18.35 10.71 8.41
N SER A 215 -17.17 11.25 8.65
CA SER A 215 -16.81 12.62 8.29
C SER A 215 -15.35 12.71 7.85
N PHE A 216 -15.01 13.80 7.16
CA PHE A 216 -13.69 14.05 6.62
C PHE A 216 -13.16 15.39 7.13
N ASP A 217 -11.83 15.48 7.27
CA ASP A 217 -11.19 16.72 7.68
C ASP A 217 -9.82 16.83 6.96
N PRO A 218 -9.67 17.74 5.96
CA PRO A 218 -10.72 18.61 5.40
C PRO A 218 -11.82 17.86 4.64
N ASP A 219 -12.98 18.50 4.47
CA ASP A 219 -14.09 17.97 3.67
C ASP A 219 -14.35 18.86 2.42
N PRO A 220 -14.16 18.33 1.20
CA PRO A 220 -13.56 17.04 0.89
C PRO A 220 -12.05 17.01 1.14
N PHE A 221 -11.47 15.82 1.17
CA PHE A 221 -10.02 15.66 1.19
C PHE A 221 -9.34 16.43 0.06
N VAL A 222 -8.09 16.84 0.29
CA VAL A 222 -7.25 17.56 -0.69
C VAL A 222 -6.04 16.70 -1.04
N ALA A 223 -5.79 16.53 -2.34
CA ALA A 223 -4.67 15.76 -2.84
C ALA A 223 -3.32 16.31 -2.32
N GLY A 224 -2.44 15.42 -1.88
CA GLY A 224 -1.12 15.77 -1.36
C GLY A 224 -1.11 16.38 0.04
N LEU A 225 -2.26 16.49 0.72
CA LEU A 225 -2.35 16.93 2.11
C LEU A 225 -2.80 15.78 3.02
N TYR A 226 -2.27 15.74 4.23
CA TYR A 226 -2.80 14.88 5.27
C TYR A 226 -4.23 15.30 5.62
N GLY A 227 -5.05 14.31 5.88
CA GLY A 227 -6.43 14.53 6.33
C GLY A 227 -6.91 13.37 7.18
N HIS A 228 -8.02 13.58 7.85
CA HIS A 228 -8.61 12.62 8.78
C HIS A 228 -9.92 12.06 8.26
N LEU A 229 -10.02 10.74 8.23
CA LEU A 229 -11.25 9.98 8.07
C LEU A 229 -11.77 9.62 9.46
N LYS A 230 -12.92 10.17 9.84
CA LYS A 230 -13.47 10.07 11.20
C LYS A 230 -14.74 9.23 11.20
N PHE A 231 -14.88 8.37 12.20
CA PHE A 231 -16.06 7.54 12.45
C PHE A 231 -16.59 7.82 13.85
N LEU A 232 -17.83 8.27 13.95
CA LEU A 232 -18.56 8.32 15.21
C LEU A 232 -19.50 7.12 15.26
N LEU A 233 -19.26 6.20 16.19
CA LEU A 233 -19.92 4.90 16.26
C LEU A 233 -21.03 4.88 17.32
N ALA A 234 -22.15 4.34 16.94
CA ALA A 234 -23.32 4.13 17.80
C ALA A 234 -23.87 2.72 17.67
N ASP A 235 -24.49 2.22 18.72
CA ASP A 235 -25.26 0.98 18.70
C ASP A 235 -26.50 1.15 17.81
N ARG A 236 -26.68 0.24 16.86
CA ARG A 236 -27.79 0.30 15.90
C ARG A 236 -29.18 0.33 16.54
N ARG A 237 -29.36 -0.40 17.66
CA ARG A 237 -30.70 -0.57 18.26
C ARG A 237 -31.14 0.60 19.12
N GLY A 238 -30.18 1.27 19.77
CA GLY A 238 -30.51 2.33 20.74
C GLY A 238 -29.85 3.68 20.45
N GLY A 239 -29.02 3.79 19.40
CA GLY A 239 -28.29 5.01 19.08
C GLY A 239 -27.29 5.44 20.16
N ARG A 240 -27.00 4.59 21.14
CA ARG A 240 -26.06 4.89 22.22
C ARG A 240 -24.62 4.90 21.67
N PRO A 241 -23.79 5.84 22.13
CA PRO A 241 -22.37 5.82 21.77
C PRO A 241 -21.72 4.48 22.10
N VAL A 242 -20.94 3.93 21.18
CA VAL A 242 -20.17 2.70 21.35
C VAL A 242 -18.84 3.04 22.01
N THR A 243 -18.60 2.52 23.20
CA THR A 243 -17.35 2.73 23.96
C THR A 243 -16.67 1.39 24.29
N ASP A 244 -17.15 0.32 23.68
CA ASP A 244 -16.73 -1.07 23.93
C ASP A 244 -16.08 -1.72 22.70
N LEU A 245 -15.58 -0.93 21.75
CA LEU A 245 -14.73 -1.45 20.69
C LEU A 245 -13.51 -2.11 21.31
N GLN A 246 -13.15 -3.26 20.76
CA GLN A 246 -11.91 -3.97 21.08
C GLN A 246 -10.82 -3.62 20.06
N THR A 247 -9.59 -3.77 20.45
CA THR A 247 -8.51 -3.70 19.47
C THR A 247 -8.64 -4.84 18.46
N TYR A 248 -8.33 -4.51 17.22
CA TYR A 248 -8.13 -5.44 16.13
C TYR A 248 -6.74 -5.16 15.57
N LEU A 249 -5.85 -6.12 15.66
CA LEU A 249 -4.45 -5.97 15.26
C LEU A 249 -3.74 -4.78 15.94
N GLY A 250 -3.96 -4.65 17.25
CA GLY A 250 -3.28 -3.64 18.06
C GLY A 250 -3.80 -2.21 17.95
N ALA A 251 -4.85 -1.95 17.17
CA ALA A 251 -5.49 -0.65 17.01
C ALA A 251 -7.02 -0.76 17.16
N LEU A 252 -7.72 0.34 17.43
CA LEU A 252 -9.19 0.34 17.51
C LEU A 252 -9.86 0.20 16.15
N GLY A 253 -9.11 0.35 15.06
CA GLY A 253 -9.61 0.11 13.71
C GLY A 253 -8.50 0.11 12.66
N HIS A 254 -8.80 -0.50 11.51
CA HIS A 254 -7.92 -0.56 10.33
C HIS A 254 -8.68 -0.10 9.10
N THR A 255 -8.01 0.59 8.20
CA THR A 255 -8.60 1.00 6.93
C THR A 255 -7.64 0.80 5.76
N LEU A 256 -8.16 0.26 4.66
CA LEU A 256 -7.53 0.35 3.35
C LEU A 256 -8.30 1.37 2.53
N ILE A 257 -7.62 2.40 2.05
CA ILE A 257 -8.16 3.40 1.12
C ILE A 257 -7.53 3.14 -0.25
N MET A 258 -8.33 3.14 -1.30
CA MET A 258 -7.85 2.86 -2.67
C MET A 258 -8.53 3.77 -3.67
N SER A 259 -7.75 4.31 -4.63
CA SER A 259 -8.28 5.09 -5.77
C SER A 259 -9.09 4.23 -6.72
N GLU A 260 -10.05 4.84 -7.44
CA GLU A 260 -10.93 4.15 -8.40
C GLU A 260 -10.17 3.37 -9.48
N ASP A 261 -9.01 3.88 -9.91
CA ASP A 261 -8.13 3.21 -10.86
C ASP A 261 -7.24 2.13 -10.21
N MET A 262 -7.37 1.95 -8.89
CA MET A 262 -6.59 1.01 -8.08
C MET A 262 -5.07 1.26 -8.13
N VAL A 263 -4.62 2.46 -8.45
CA VAL A 263 -3.19 2.81 -8.50
C VAL A 263 -2.69 3.25 -7.13
N ASP A 264 -3.41 4.17 -6.49
CA ASP A 264 -3.06 4.64 -5.16
C ASP A 264 -3.79 3.83 -4.10
N TYR A 265 -3.09 3.51 -3.05
CA TYR A 265 -3.65 2.82 -1.88
C TYR A 265 -2.90 3.23 -0.61
N VAL A 266 -3.65 3.36 0.46
CA VAL A 266 -3.17 3.74 1.79
C VAL A 266 -3.71 2.73 2.78
N HIS A 267 -2.82 2.05 3.50
CA HIS A 267 -3.17 1.25 4.67
C HIS A 267 -2.94 2.12 5.90
N SER A 268 -3.99 2.38 6.66
CA SER A 268 -3.94 3.22 7.86
C SER A 268 -4.66 2.56 9.03
N HIS A 269 -4.33 3.03 10.22
CA HIS A 269 -4.87 2.55 11.49
C HIS A 269 -5.47 3.70 12.26
N SER A 270 -6.31 3.38 13.25
CA SER A 270 -6.79 4.41 14.16
C SER A 270 -5.63 5.11 14.85
N LEU A 271 -5.73 6.41 15.01
CA LEU A 271 -4.79 7.18 15.79
C LEU A 271 -4.88 6.77 17.26
N ASP A 272 -3.74 6.44 17.85
CA ASP A 272 -3.62 6.04 19.26
C ASP A 272 -3.24 7.21 20.17
N ILE A 273 -3.26 8.43 19.63
CA ILE A 273 -2.91 9.67 20.32
C ILE A 273 -4.08 10.64 20.23
N LEU A 274 -4.54 11.16 21.37
CA LEU A 274 -5.66 12.11 21.44
C LEU A 274 -5.33 13.50 20.92
N ASN A 275 -4.06 13.91 21.01
CA ASN A 275 -3.56 15.21 20.56
C ASN A 275 -2.59 15.06 19.37
N ALA A 276 -2.88 14.13 18.47
CA ALA A 276 -2.08 13.92 17.26
C ALA A 276 -2.01 15.21 16.43
N GLY A 277 -0.78 15.57 16.04
CA GLY A 277 -0.50 16.79 15.25
C GLY A 277 -0.23 18.05 16.08
N ASP A 278 -0.36 18.00 17.40
CA ASP A 278 0.11 19.06 18.31
C ASP A 278 1.53 18.73 18.77
N GLU A 279 2.51 19.26 18.03
CA GLU A 279 3.94 18.99 18.27
C GLU A 279 4.47 19.65 19.56
N ASP A 280 3.76 20.63 20.10
CA ASP A 280 4.13 21.36 21.31
C ASP A 280 3.61 20.70 22.59
N SER A 281 2.74 19.71 22.48
CA SER A 281 2.14 19.01 23.60
C SER A 281 2.73 17.61 23.80
N GLU A 282 2.87 17.20 25.06
CA GLU A 282 3.20 15.80 25.38
C GLU A 282 2.09 14.87 24.82
N PRO A 283 2.47 13.76 24.14
CA PRO A 283 1.51 12.87 23.52
C PRO A 283 0.62 12.17 24.57
N VAL A 284 -0.68 12.30 24.39
CA VAL A 284 -1.69 11.61 25.23
C VAL A 284 -2.15 10.36 24.51
N PHE A 285 -1.67 9.21 24.96
CA PHE A 285 -1.95 7.92 24.33
C PHE A 285 -3.35 7.41 24.68
N LEU A 286 -4.16 7.11 23.67
CA LEU A 286 -5.44 6.41 23.80
C LEU A 286 -5.19 4.94 24.23
N ILE A 287 -4.15 4.32 23.67
CA ILE A 287 -3.65 3.00 24.08
C ILE A 287 -2.28 3.20 24.72
N PRO A 288 -2.16 3.15 26.04
CA PRO A 288 -0.88 3.36 26.70
C PRO A 288 0.18 2.33 26.29
N PRO A 289 1.45 2.71 26.26
CA PRO A 289 2.55 1.78 26.00
C PRO A 289 2.52 0.60 26.97
N GLY A 290 2.55 -0.64 26.42
CA GLY A 290 2.53 -1.86 27.23
C GLY A 290 1.17 -2.23 27.79
N ALA A 291 0.08 -1.56 27.35
CA ALA A 291 -1.26 -1.97 27.71
C ALA A 291 -1.56 -3.41 27.27
N ASP A 292 -2.36 -4.11 28.06
CA ASP A 292 -2.99 -5.36 27.64
C ASP A 292 -4.03 -5.06 26.55
N LEU A 293 -3.69 -5.30 25.30
CA LEU A 293 -4.53 -4.97 24.15
C LEU A 293 -5.89 -5.68 24.18
N GLU A 294 -5.97 -6.87 24.77
CA GLU A 294 -7.25 -7.57 24.93
C GLU A 294 -8.16 -6.89 25.92
N ALA A 295 -7.62 -6.14 26.89
CA ALA A 295 -8.37 -5.37 27.86
C ALA A 295 -8.75 -3.96 27.37
N VAL A 296 -8.10 -3.45 26.32
CA VAL A 296 -8.40 -2.11 25.77
C VAL A 296 -9.82 -2.05 25.23
N ARG A 297 -10.51 -0.98 25.58
CA ARG A 297 -11.84 -0.63 25.04
C ARG A 297 -11.81 0.83 24.62
N GLY A 298 -12.50 1.14 23.50
CA GLY A 298 -12.51 2.51 22.96
C GLY A 298 -13.72 2.85 22.14
N GLY A 299 -13.67 3.99 21.47
CA GLY A 299 -14.75 4.67 20.80
C GLY A 299 -15.40 5.73 21.73
N PRO A 300 -16.49 6.39 21.33
CA PRO A 300 -17.24 6.20 20.09
C PRO A 300 -16.57 6.81 18.85
N GLU A 301 -15.65 7.75 19.01
CA GLU A 301 -14.93 8.36 17.90
C GLU A 301 -13.65 7.58 17.61
N VAL A 302 -13.43 7.26 16.33
CA VAL A 302 -12.22 6.64 15.82
C VAL A 302 -11.75 7.41 14.59
N VAL A 303 -10.50 7.85 14.61
CA VAL A 303 -9.90 8.71 13.60
C VAL A 303 -8.76 7.98 12.89
N PHE A 304 -8.72 8.13 11.59
CA PHE A 304 -7.65 7.59 10.74
C PHE A 304 -6.99 8.72 9.98
N ASP A 305 -5.68 8.72 9.94
CA ASP A 305 -4.94 9.63 9.09
C ASP A 305 -4.79 9.04 7.68
N GLY A 306 -4.73 9.90 6.66
CA GLY A 306 -4.47 9.49 5.28
C GLY A 306 -3.94 10.63 4.44
N LEU A 307 -3.03 10.29 3.53
CA LEU A 307 -2.57 11.20 2.50
C LEU A 307 -2.90 10.57 1.15
N MET A 308 -3.89 11.14 0.46
CA MET A 308 -4.24 10.74 -0.91
C MET A 308 -3.38 11.55 -1.88
N PRO A 309 -2.51 10.88 -2.68
CA PRO A 309 -1.52 11.59 -3.51
C PRO A 309 -2.14 12.33 -4.71
N ARG A 310 -3.30 11.89 -5.19
CA ARG A 310 -3.97 12.47 -6.36
C ARG A 310 -5.44 12.78 -6.08
N ALA A 311 -5.97 13.76 -6.78
CA ALA A 311 -7.40 14.00 -6.84
C ALA A 311 -8.12 12.87 -7.59
N GLY A 312 -9.37 12.62 -7.23
CA GLY A 312 -10.20 11.58 -7.82
C GLY A 312 -11.12 10.91 -6.81
N ARG A 313 -11.67 9.77 -7.19
CA ARG A 313 -12.57 9.01 -6.34
C ARG A 313 -11.83 7.89 -5.66
N TYR A 314 -12.14 7.70 -4.39
CA TYR A 314 -11.53 6.70 -3.53
C TYR A 314 -12.60 5.90 -2.80
N ARG A 315 -12.26 4.66 -2.46
CA ARG A 315 -13.04 3.82 -1.55
C ARG A 315 -12.18 3.39 -0.39
N ALA A 316 -12.71 3.56 0.82
CA ALA A 316 -12.16 3.03 2.06
C ALA A 316 -12.96 1.80 2.49
N TRP A 317 -12.25 0.78 2.98
CA TRP A 317 -12.81 -0.32 3.77
C TRP A 317 -12.24 -0.22 5.18
N THR A 318 -13.09 0.19 6.11
CA THR A 318 -12.69 0.44 7.49
C THR A 318 -13.29 -0.63 8.39
N GLN A 319 -12.45 -1.22 9.22
CA GLN A 319 -12.79 -2.38 10.04
C GLN A 319 -12.72 -2.03 11.52
N PHE A 320 -13.78 -2.44 12.26
CA PHE A 320 -13.88 -2.32 13.71
C PHE A 320 -14.25 -3.68 14.31
N ARG A 321 -13.63 -4.03 15.45
CA ARG A 321 -13.97 -5.21 16.22
C ARG A 321 -14.85 -4.83 17.40
N ARG A 322 -16.01 -5.50 17.50
CA ARG A 322 -16.87 -5.41 18.68
C ARG A 322 -17.36 -6.82 19.06
N GLY A 323 -17.01 -7.25 20.26
CA GLY A 323 -17.19 -8.66 20.63
C GLY A 323 -16.39 -9.59 19.71
N ASP A 324 -17.04 -10.64 19.21
CA ASP A 324 -16.40 -11.59 18.28
C ASP A 324 -16.64 -11.23 16.80
N VAL A 325 -17.19 -10.03 16.53
CA VAL A 325 -17.56 -9.63 15.16
C VAL A 325 -16.63 -8.54 14.64
N LEU A 326 -16.13 -8.75 13.43
CA LEU A 326 -15.42 -7.73 12.67
C LEU A 326 -16.38 -7.06 11.69
N HIS A 327 -16.60 -5.76 11.87
CA HIS A 327 -17.48 -4.94 11.05
C HIS A 327 -16.66 -4.20 9.99
N THR A 328 -17.00 -4.36 8.71
CA THR A 328 -16.32 -3.66 7.61
C THR A 328 -17.25 -2.64 6.98
N PHE A 329 -16.91 -1.37 7.11
CA PHE A 329 -17.62 -0.25 6.50
C PHE A 329 -16.95 0.14 5.18
N ALA A 330 -17.70 0.12 4.07
CA ALA A 330 -17.23 0.66 2.80
C ALA A 330 -17.71 2.10 2.65
N THR A 331 -16.77 3.03 2.43
CA THR A 331 -17.06 4.45 2.23
C THR A 331 -16.42 4.94 0.94
N THR A 332 -17.21 5.59 0.09
CA THR A 332 -16.72 6.15 -1.18
C THR A 332 -16.78 7.67 -1.09
N PHE A 333 -15.68 8.33 -1.43
CA PHE A 333 -15.54 9.78 -1.33
C PHE A 333 -14.71 10.35 -2.47
N GLU A 334 -14.72 11.66 -2.58
CA GLU A 334 -13.94 12.41 -3.56
C GLU A 334 -12.78 13.15 -2.88
N VAL A 335 -11.64 13.19 -3.56
CA VAL A 335 -10.47 13.98 -3.21
C VAL A 335 -10.32 15.06 -4.27
N ARG A 336 -10.27 16.32 -3.86
CA ARG A 336 -10.13 17.46 -4.78
C ARG A 336 -8.68 17.82 -5.03
N GLU A 337 -8.44 18.51 -6.14
CA GLU A 337 -7.16 19.19 -6.36
C GLU A 337 -6.91 20.27 -5.30
N PRO A 338 -5.64 20.55 -4.94
CA PRO A 338 -5.30 21.74 -4.18
C PRO A 338 -5.79 22.99 -4.90
N ALA A 339 -6.25 23.99 -4.15
CA ALA A 339 -6.55 25.30 -4.76
C ALA A 339 -5.29 25.88 -5.41
N GLU A 340 -5.40 26.38 -6.62
CA GLU A 340 -4.32 27.14 -7.26
C GLU A 340 -3.96 28.34 -6.35
N ARG A 341 -2.67 28.55 -6.12
CA ARG A 341 -2.17 29.66 -5.32
C ARG A 341 -2.06 30.93 -6.17
#